data_2c45c92135e5eee5c13a6f05575d318e
#
_entry.id   2c45c92135e5eee5c13a6f05575d318e
#
_cell.length_a   1.000
_cell.length_b   1.000
_cell.length_c   1.000
_cell.angle_alpha   90.00
_cell.angle_beta   90.00
_cell.angle_gamma   90.00
#
_symmetry.space_group_name_H-M   'P 1'
#
loop_
_entity.id
_entity.type
_entity.pdbx_description
1 polymer ?
#
loop_
_entity_poly.entity_id
_entity_poly.type
_entity_poly.pdbx_seq_one_letter_code
_entity_poly.pdbx_strand_id
1 'polypeptide(L)'
;MTKPPISHHFEIEFEVPGSADEVWQAIATPGGISSWMMPTDLEPREGGEVTFHMGPGAASHGHVTAYEPSHRITYEEDWATLVGQPGADVTPLVSEFLIEARSGGSCVVRIVTSAFGTGADWENEFWSEMTLGWAPMLDNLRLYMTHFRGQHATSLFASATCAGSPEAAAASMREALGIEGTTGETCTARDLVCAVERSMDRHFLLRAERPLTGLLSFFSYDAGESTTVQVVGYLFGDNPASYVAEEQQAWCDWLAAATAGTTADAAAT
;
A
#
# COMPACT_ATOMS: atom_id res chain seq x y z
N MET A 1 1.90 38.56 -12.18
CA MET A 1 3.06 37.87 -11.56
C MET A 1 2.57 36.47 -11.20
N THR A 2 3.06 35.46 -11.87
CA THR A 2 2.74 34.06 -11.51
C THR A 2 3.40 33.76 -10.16
N LYS A 3 2.63 33.20 -9.23
CA LYS A 3 3.13 32.69 -7.95
C LYS A 3 4.21 31.63 -8.24
N PRO A 4 5.33 31.62 -7.52
CA PRO A 4 6.31 30.54 -7.73
C PRO A 4 5.69 29.20 -7.42
N PRO A 5 6.09 28.12 -8.14
CA PRO A 5 5.57 26.79 -7.88
C PRO A 5 5.92 26.34 -6.45
N ILE A 6 5.02 25.59 -5.84
CA ILE A 6 5.24 24.99 -4.52
C ILE A 6 5.92 23.64 -4.74
N SER A 7 7.02 23.40 -4.03
CA SER A 7 7.72 22.12 -4.04
C SER A 7 7.10 21.20 -3.00
N HIS A 8 6.64 20.07 -3.46
CA HIS A 8 6.28 18.92 -2.63
C HIS A 8 7.44 17.94 -2.62
N HIS A 9 7.82 17.45 -1.45
CA HIS A 9 8.95 16.54 -1.28
C HIS A 9 8.73 15.63 -0.08
N PHE A 10 9.03 14.36 -0.26
CA PHE A 10 9.02 13.34 0.77
C PHE A 10 10.23 12.44 0.59
N GLU A 11 10.91 12.09 1.68
CA GLU A 11 12.03 11.16 1.67
C GLU A 11 11.92 10.23 2.88
N ILE A 12 12.13 8.94 2.66
CA ILE A 12 12.15 7.94 3.71
C ILE A 12 13.24 6.91 3.42
N GLU A 13 13.95 6.49 4.46
CA GLU A 13 14.90 5.39 4.44
C GLU A 13 14.44 4.27 5.36
N PHE A 14 14.60 3.03 4.95
CA PHE A 14 14.29 1.88 5.77
C PHE A 14 15.18 0.70 5.39
N GLU A 15 15.40 -0.19 6.36
CA GLU A 15 16.23 -1.37 6.17
C GLU A 15 15.38 -2.61 5.90
N VAL A 16 15.80 -3.39 4.89
CA VAL A 16 15.19 -4.69 4.53
C VAL A 16 16.26 -5.78 4.48
N PRO A 17 15.93 -7.03 4.85
CA PRO A 17 16.84 -8.15 4.69
C PRO A 17 16.98 -8.52 3.21
N GLY A 18 18.17 -8.93 2.80
CA GLY A 18 18.48 -9.41 1.45
C GLY A 18 19.64 -8.68 0.79
N SER A 19 20.12 -9.25 -0.31
CA SER A 19 21.12 -8.62 -1.18
C SER A 19 20.47 -7.54 -2.05
N ALA A 20 21.28 -6.66 -2.65
CA ALA A 20 20.79 -5.62 -3.56
C ALA A 20 20.02 -6.22 -4.75
N ASP A 21 20.45 -7.37 -5.28
CA ASP A 21 19.78 -8.06 -6.36
C ASP A 21 18.41 -8.60 -5.94
N GLU A 22 18.27 -9.16 -4.73
CA GLU A 22 17.01 -9.66 -4.20
C GLU A 22 16.02 -8.52 -3.93
N VAL A 23 16.50 -7.41 -3.37
CA VAL A 23 15.68 -6.19 -3.17
C VAL A 23 15.27 -5.60 -4.51
N TRP A 24 16.19 -5.57 -5.50
CA TRP A 24 15.88 -5.15 -6.87
C TRP A 24 14.74 -5.96 -7.48
N GLN A 25 14.79 -7.29 -7.34
CA GLN A 25 13.70 -8.15 -7.84
C GLN A 25 12.35 -7.80 -7.18
N ALA A 26 12.36 -7.41 -5.91
CA ALA A 26 11.14 -7.01 -5.20
C ALA A 26 10.57 -5.67 -5.67
N ILE A 27 11.40 -4.67 -5.98
CA ILE A 27 10.93 -3.30 -6.24
C ILE A 27 10.89 -2.91 -7.72
N ALA A 28 11.62 -3.61 -8.59
CA ALA A 28 11.83 -3.21 -9.98
C ALA A 28 11.38 -4.27 -11.01
N THR A 29 10.59 -5.24 -10.58
CA THR A 29 9.94 -6.20 -11.49
C THR A 29 8.42 -6.25 -11.24
N PRO A 30 7.60 -6.54 -12.29
CA PRO A 30 6.14 -6.57 -12.15
C PRO A 30 5.68 -7.52 -11.03
N GLY A 31 6.19 -8.75 -11.02
CA GLY A 31 5.84 -9.76 -10.02
C GLY A 31 6.33 -9.42 -8.63
N GLY A 32 7.51 -8.80 -8.52
CA GLY A 32 8.08 -8.37 -7.25
C GLY A 32 7.24 -7.27 -6.60
N ILE A 33 7.06 -6.14 -7.28
CA ILE A 33 6.35 -4.97 -6.73
C ILE A 33 4.89 -5.30 -6.43
N SER A 34 4.24 -6.13 -7.25
CA SER A 34 2.87 -6.58 -7.02
C SER A 34 2.71 -7.50 -5.79
N SER A 35 3.83 -7.99 -5.24
CA SER A 35 3.81 -8.94 -4.13
C SER A 35 3.83 -8.29 -2.74
N TRP A 36 3.93 -6.95 -2.67
CA TRP A 36 3.96 -6.23 -1.40
C TRP A 36 3.33 -4.82 -1.46
N MET A 37 3.22 -4.22 -2.64
CA MET A 37 2.72 -2.86 -2.80
C MET A 37 1.29 -2.86 -3.37
N MET A 38 1.15 -3.00 -4.67
CA MET A 38 -0.14 -3.10 -5.36
C MET A 38 0.06 -3.80 -6.70
N PRO A 39 -0.98 -4.39 -7.31
CA PRO A 39 -0.87 -4.95 -8.65
C PRO A 39 -0.31 -3.92 -9.61
N THR A 40 0.77 -4.27 -10.31
CA THR A 40 1.53 -3.33 -11.12
C THR A 40 1.89 -3.97 -12.45
N ASP A 41 1.53 -3.31 -13.54
CA ASP A 41 2.09 -3.58 -14.86
C ASP A 41 3.33 -2.70 -15.01
N LEU A 42 4.46 -3.31 -15.32
CA LEU A 42 5.74 -2.63 -15.43
C LEU A 42 6.52 -3.20 -16.62
N GLU A 43 6.92 -2.35 -17.55
CA GLU A 43 7.98 -2.67 -18.51
C GLU A 43 9.33 -2.34 -17.86
N PRO A 44 10.16 -3.36 -17.48
CA PRO A 44 11.35 -3.16 -16.67
C PRO A 44 12.55 -2.63 -17.49
N ARG A 45 12.43 -1.40 -17.98
CA ARG A 45 13.44 -0.67 -18.76
C ARG A 45 13.20 0.82 -18.69
N GLU A 46 14.20 1.63 -18.94
CA GLU A 46 14.06 3.06 -19.15
C GLU A 46 13.12 3.36 -20.32
N GLY A 47 12.21 4.31 -20.17
CA GLY A 47 11.14 4.63 -21.11
C GLY A 47 10.03 3.59 -21.16
N GLY A 48 10.03 2.56 -20.31
CA GLY A 48 8.95 1.57 -20.21
C GLY A 48 7.72 2.15 -19.52
N GLU A 49 6.55 1.63 -19.84
CA GLU A 49 5.30 2.01 -19.19
C GLU A 49 5.20 1.39 -17.80
N VAL A 50 4.53 2.09 -16.87
CA VAL A 50 4.14 1.59 -15.57
C VAL A 50 2.69 1.95 -15.29
N THR A 51 1.94 0.99 -14.74
CA THR A 51 0.56 1.22 -14.25
C THR A 51 0.40 0.58 -12.89
N PHE A 52 0.06 1.40 -11.90
CA PHE A 52 -0.26 0.96 -10.54
C PHE A 52 -1.77 0.86 -10.39
N HIS A 53 -2.28 -0.34 -10.11
CA HIS A 53 -3.72 -0.62 -9.93
C HIS A 53 -4.08 -0.44 -8.45
N MET A 54 -4.80 0.64 -8.13
CA MET A 54 -5.13 1.02 -6.74
C MET A 54 -6.49 0.49 -6.27
N GLY A 55 -7.11 -0.36 -7.07
CA GLY A 55 -8.42 -0.95 -6.81
C GLY A 55 -9.35 -0.83 -8.02
N PRO A 56 -10.61 -1.28 -7.92
CA PRO A 56 -11.55 -1.27 -9.03
C PRO A 56 -11.74 0.12 -9.63
N GLY A 57 -11.31 0.30 -10.89
CA GLY A 57 -11.46 1.55 -11.63
C GLY A 57 -10.50 2.67 -11.27
N ALA A 58 -9.54 2.43 -10.39
CA ALA A 58 -8.50 3.40 -10.01
C ALA A 58 -7.11 2.88 -10.41
N ALA A 59 -6.40 3.65 -11.23
CA ALA A 59 -5.04 3.35 -11.64
C ALA A 59 -4.23 4.64 -11.82
N SER A 60 -2.97 4.59 -11.44
CA SER A 60 -1.97 5.61 -11.78
C SER A 60 -1.16 5.13 -12.98
N HIS A 61 -1.01 5.99 -13.96
CA HIS A 61 -0.27 5.71 -15.18
C HIS A 61 0.98 6.56 -15.24
N GLY A 62 2.05 5.96 -15.72
CA GLY A 62 3.32 6.65 -15.82
C GLY A 62 4.34 5.89 -16.65
N HIS A 63 5.59 6.28 -16.51
CA HIS A 63 6.70 5.62 -17.19
C HIS A 63 7.97 5.64 -16.35
N VAL A 64 8.86 4.69 -16.63
CA VAL A 64 10.16 4.54 -16.00
C VAL A 64 11.12 5.56 -16.61
N THR A 65 11.68 6.45 -15.80
CA THR A 65 12.66 7.46 -16.26
C THR A 65 14.11 7.09 -15.96
N ALA A 66 14.33 6.16 -15.01
CA ALA A 66 15.65 5.55 -14.80
C ALA A 66 15.48 4.07 -14.42
N TYR A 67 16.36 3.22 -14.95
CA TYR A 67 16.38 1.79 -14.67
C TYR A 67 17.84 1.30 -14.59
N GLU A 68 18.37 1.28 -13.37
CA GLU A 68 19.76 0.89 -13.09
C GLU A 68 19.73 -0.35 -12.18
N PRO A 69 19.92 -1.57 -12.75
CA PRO A 69 19.77 -2.82 -12.01
C PRO A 69 20.53 -2.83 -10.68
N SER A 70 19.86 -3.30 -9.64
CA SER A 70 20.33 -3.42 -8.26
C SER A 70 20.73 -2.11 -7.60
N HIS A 71 20.41 -0.97 -8.21
CA HIS A 71 20.77 0.35 -7.70
C HIS A 71 19.61 1.35 -7.67
N ARG A 72 18.95 1.63 -8.82
CA ARG A 72 17.96 2.70 -8.91
C ARG A 72 16.84 2.40 -9.91
N ILE A 73 15.60 2.65 -9.50
CA ILE A 73 14.46 2.78 -10.41
C ILE A 73 13.71 4.06 -10.09
N THR A 74 13.31 4.79 -11.13
CA THR A 74 12.55 6.05 -11.01
C THR A 74 11.33 5.98 -11.91
N TYR A 75 10.17 6.39 -11.39
CA TYR A 75 8.90 6.50 -12.11
C TYR A 75 8.46 7.97 -12.16
N GLU A 76 7.80 8.34 -13.26
CA GLU A 76 7.00 9.56 -13.35
C GLU A 76 5.55 9.18 -13.58
N GLU A 77 4.62 9.77 -12.81
CA GLU A 77 3.20 9.43 -12.79
C GLU A 77 2.33 10.68 -12.96
N ASP A 78 1.17 10.55 -13.66
CA ASP A 78 0.15 11.58 -13.75
C ASP A 78 -0.79 11.53 -12.53
N TRP A 79 -0.31 12.05 -11.40
CA TRP A 79 -1.04 12.08 -10.14
C TRP A 79 -2.26 13.00 -10.16
N ALA A 80 -2.25 14.06 -10.97
CA ALA A 80 -3.39 14.96 -11.07
C ALA A 80 -4.61 14.25 -11.69
N THR A 81 -4.41 13.48 -12.74
CA THR A 81 -5.47 12.67 -13.33
C THR A 81 -5.99 11.61 -12.37
N LEU A 82 -5.10 10.98 -11.58
CA LEU A 82 -5.48 10.00 -10.55
C LEU A 82 -6.50 10.56 -9.55
N VAL A 83 -6.33 11.82 -9.12
CA VAL A 83 -7.23 12.48 -8.16
C VAL A 83 -8.34 13.31 -8.81
N GLY A 84 -8.63 13.08 -10.09
CA GLY A 84 -9.73 13.74 -10.80
C GLY A 84 -9.47 15.20 -11.17
N GLN A 85 -8.21 15.62 -11.28
CA GLN A 85 -7.76 16.97 -11.65
C GLN A 85 -6.98 16.98 -12.97
N PRO A 86 -7.48 16.36 -14.07
CA PRO A 86 -6.75 16.28 -15.33
C PRO A 86 -6.45 17.67 -15.88
N GLY A 87 -5.19 17.89 -16.29
CA GLY A 87 -4.75 19.18 -16.84
C GLY A 87 -4.45 20.25 -15.80
N ALA A 88 -4.38 19.91 -14.51
CA ALA A 88 -3.87 20.83 -13.49
C ALA A 88 -2.43 21.25 -13.80
N ASP A 89 -2.08 22.49 -13.42
CA ASP A 89 -0.73 23.06 -13.63
C ASP A 89 0.25 22.53 -12.56
N VAL A 90 0.53 21.22 -12.65
CA VAL A 90 1.47 20.52 -11.77
C VAL A 90 2.45 19.70 -12.60
N THR A 91 3.65 19.44 -12.06
CA THR A 91 4.57 18.50 -12.71
C THR A 91 4.16 17.06 -12.39
N PRO A 92 4.60 16.06 -13.20
CA PRO A 92 4.46 14.67 -12.82
C PRO A 92 4.98 14.40 -11.40
N LEU A 93 4.40 13.41 -10.73
CA LEU A 93 4.91 12.85 -9.49
C LEU A 93 6.12 11.97 -9.83
N VAL A 94 7.27 12.32 -9.32
CA VAL A 94 8.50 11.53 -9.48
C VAL A 94 8.74 10.72 -8.22
N SER A 95 8.82 9.41 -8.34
CA SER A 95 9.18 8.49 -7.25
C SER A 95 10.44 7.73 -7.60
N GLU A 96 11.50 7.94 -6.83
CA GLU A 96 12.80 7.29 -6.97
C GLU A 96 13.04 6.31 -5.83
N PHE A 97 13.43 5.08 -6.17
CA PHE A 97 13.87 4.05 -5.25
C PHE A 97 15.36 3.80 -5.44
N LEU A 98 16.11 4.00 -4.38
CA LEU A 98 17.56 3.78 -4.33
C LEU A 98 17.85 2.62 -3.40
N ILE A 99 18.74 1.71 -3.82
CA ILE A 99 19.19 0.56 -3.03
C ILE A 99 20.64 0.76 -2.64
N GLU A 100 20.92 0.66 -1.35
CA GLU A 100 22.28 0.69 -0.80
C GLU A 100 22.54 -0.57 0.02
N ALA A 101 23.48 -1.41 -0.44
CA ALA A 101 23.86 -2.61 0.28
C ALA A 101 24.55 -2.27 1.61
N ARG A 102 24.22 -3.02 2.66
CA ARG A 102 24.86 -2.94 3.99
C ARG A 102 25.60 -4.22 4.33
N SER A 103 26.51 -4.11 5.27
CA SER A 103 27.16 -5.30 5.85
C SER A 103 26.14 -6.12 6.64
N GLY A 104 26.23 -7.45 6.54
CA GLY A 104 25.31 -8.34 7.31
C GLY A 104 24.13 -8.88 6.52
N GLY A 105 24.05 -8.63 5.21
CA GLY A 105 23.02 -9.22 4.34
C GLY A 105 21.70 -8.46 4.38
N SER A 106 21.76 -7.15 4.55
CA SER A 106 20.63 -6.24 4.42
C SER A 106 20.92 -5.13 3.41
N CYS A 107 19.87 -4.41 3.02
CA CYS A 107 19.96 -3.19 2.22
C CYS A 107 19.16 -2.08 2.87
N VAL A 108 19.60 -0.84 2.69
CA VAL A 108 18.78 0.33 2.87
C VAL A 108 18.11 0.65 1.54
N VAL A 109 16.80 0.79 1.55
CA VAL A 109 16.02 1.35 0.45
C VAL A 109 15.65 2.77 0.83
N ARG A 110 16.05 3.72 0.00
CA ARG A 110 15.64 5.11 0.12
C ARG A 110 14.61 5.42 -0.97
N ILE A 111 13.47 5.97 -0.55
CA ILE A 111 12.42 6.42 -1.45
C ILE A 111 12.39 7.94 -1.39
N VAL A 112 12.49 8.57 -2.55
CA VAL A 112 12.37 10.02 -2.71
C VAL A 112 11.20 10.27 -3.65
N THR A 113 10.20 11.02 -3.18
CA THR A 113 9.06 11.41 -4.00
C THR A 113 8.96 12.93 -4.05
N SER A 114 8.75 13.48 -5.25
CA SER A 114 8.70 14.92 -5.46
C SER A 114 7.77 15.30 -6.61
N ALA A 115 7.17 16.51 -6.49
CA ALA A 115 6.47 17.19 -7.56
C ALA A 115 6.48 18.71 -7.31
N PHE A 116 6.13 19.50 -8.33
CA PHE A 116 5.85 20.90 -8.20
C PHE A 116 4.40 21.17 -8.55
N GLY A 117 3.75 22.02 -7.75
CA GLY A 117 2.35 22.35 -7.91
C GLY A 117 2.05 23.81 -7.63
N THR A 118 0.77 24.13 -7.58
CA THR A 118 0.24 25.50 -7.37
C THR A 118 -0.04 25.80 -5.89
N GLY A 119 -0.10 24.75 -5.05
CA GLY A 119 -0.49 24.80 -3.64
C GLY A 119 -2.00 24.82 -3.47
N ALA A 120 -2.73 24.14 -4.34
CA ALA A 120 -4.15 23.90 -4.18
C ALA A 120 -4.41 22.92 -3.02
N ASP A 121 -5.60 22.99 -2.41
CA ASP A 121 -5.95 22.16 -1.24
C ASP A 121 -5.85 20.67 -1.55
N TRP A 122 -6.34 20.24 -2.73
CA TRP A 122 -6.25 18.85 -3.16
C TRP A 122 -4.81 18.29 -3.27
N GLU A 123 -3.84 19.17 -3.62
CA GLU A 123 -2.42 18.80 -3.64
C GLU A 123 -1.93 18.47 -2.23
N ASN A 124 -2.28 19.32 -1.24
CA ASN A 124 -1.89 19.12 0.15
C ASN A 124 -2.54 17.87 0.75
N GLU A 125 -3.82 17.62 0.44
CA GLU A 125 -4.54 16.42 0.84
C GLU A 125 -3.88 15.16 0.28
N PHE A 126 -3.60 15.14 -1.03
CA PHE A 126 -2.91 14.01 -1.67
C PHE A 126 -1.55 13.72 -1.02
N TRP A 127 -0.73 14.77 -0.79
CA TRP A 127 0.60 14.60 -0.19
C TRP A 127 0.53 14.10 1.25
N SER A 128 -0.45 14.56 2.01
CA SER A 128 -0.68 14.08 3.37
C SER A 128 -1.01 12.60 3.41
N GLU A 129 -1.99 12.16 2.62
CA GLU A 129 -2.42 10.77 2.55
C GLU A 129 -1.32 9.85 1.98
N MET A 130 -0.64 10.26 0.93
CA MET A 130 0.48 9.52 0.35
C MET A 130 1.60 9.32 1.38
N THR A 131 1.97 10.37 2.11
CA THR A 131 3.03 10.29 3.13
C THR A 131 2.64 9.32 4.26
N LEU A 132 1.38 9.34 4.70
CA LEU A 132 0.86 8.41 5.70
C LEU A 132 0.83 6.97 5.19
N GLY A 133 0.57 6.77 3.90
CA GLY A 133 0.49 5.44 3.26
C GLY A 133 1.84 4.72 3.14
N TRP A 134 2.95 5.45 3.11
CA TRP A 134 4.27 4.82 2.91
C TRP A 134 4.71 3.92 4.06
N ALA A 135 4.52 4.31 5.32
CA ALA A 135 4.97 3.51 6.46
C ALA A 135 4.36 2.08 6.47
N PRO A 136 3.03 1.90 6.28
CA PRO A 136 2.43 0.57 6.08
C PRO A 136 3.00 -0.20 4.90
N MET A 137 3.21 0.46 3.76
CA MET A 137 3.75 -0.18 2.56
C MET A 137 5.17 -0.72 2.79
N LEU A 138 6.00 0.02 3.53
CA LEU A 138 7.35 -0.40 3.87
C LEU A 138 7.38 -1.58 4.84
N ASP A 139 6.41 -1.67 5.75
CA ASP A 139 6.24 -2.86 6.59
C ASP A 139 5.88 -4.09 5.75
N ASN A 140 5.02 -3.94 4.71
CA ASN A 140 4.74 -5.02 3.76
C ASN A 140 6.02 -5.47 3.04
N LEU A 141 6.83 -4.54 2.51
CA LEU A 141 8.09 -4.88 1.84
C LEU A 141 9.03 -5.64 2.77
N ARG A 142 9.19 -5.16 4.01
CA ARG A 142 10.06 -5.83 4.99
C ARG A 142 9.59 -7.26 5.28
N LEU A 143 8.29 -7.48 5.47
CA LEU A 143 7.73 -8.80 5.73
C LEU A 143 7.79 -9.70 4.49
N TYR A 144 7.53 -9.15 3.30
CA TYR A 144 7.74 -9.87 2.05
C TYR A 144 9.19 -10.34 1.92
N MET A 145 10.17 -9.46 2.12
CA MET A 145 11.59 -9.81 2.07
C MET A 145 12.01 -10.80 3.14
N THR A 146 11.33 -10.82 4.28
CA THR A 146 11.62 -11.75 5.39
C THR A 146 11.04 -13.14 5.14
N HIS A 147 9.78 -13.23 4.66
CA HIS A 147 9.01 -14.49 4.67
C HIS A 147 8.70 -15.03 3.27
N PHE A 148 8.63 -14.17 2.25
CA PHE A 148 8.07 -14.51 0.93
C PHE A 148 8.98 -14.14 -0.23
N ARG A 149 10.21 -13.75 0.05
CA ARG A 149 11.20 -13.30 -0.94
C ARG A 149 11.28 -14.23 -2.15
N GLY A 150 11.16 -13.65 -3.34
CA GLY A 150 11.21 -14.39 -4.60
C GLY A 150 9.93 -15.13 -4.97
N GLN A 151 8.89 -15.08 -4.14
CA GLN A 151 7.57 -15.58 -4.48
C GLN A 151 6.72 -14.47 -5.11
N HIS A 152 5.76 -14.84 -5.97
CA HIS A 152 4.81 -13.92 -6.55
C HIS A 152 3.45 -14.09 -5.88
N ALA A 153 2.89 -13.01 -5.41
CA ALA A 153 1.59 -13.02 -4.77
C ALA A 153 0.45 -13.02 -5.79
N THR A 154 -0.69 -13.60 -5.38
CA THR A 154 -1.99 -13.24 -5.92
C THR A 154 -2.61 -12.20 -5.00
N SER A 155 -3.03 -11.07 -5.56
CA SER A 155 -3.61 -9.98 -4.79
C SER A 155 -5.09 -10.24 -4.50
N LEU A 156 -5.47 -10.07 -3.23
CA LEU A 156 -6.85 -9.95 -2.78
C LEU A 156 -7.13 -8.46 -2.56
N PHE A 157 -8.25 -7.96 -3.05
CA PHE A 157 -8.69 -6.60 -2.80
C PHE A 157 -10.15 -6.59 -2.39
N ALA A 158 -10.44 -6.16 -1.18
CA ALA A 158 -11.81 -5.99 -0.72
C ALA A 158 -11.96 -4.66 0.02
N SER A 159 -13.12 -4.02 -0.16
CA SER A 159 -13.43 -2.74 0.47
C SER A 159 -14.90 -2.64 0.84
N ALA A 160 -15.18 -1.78 1.81
CA ALA A 160 -16.53 -1.37 2.20
C ALA A 160 -16.51 0.09 2.66
N THR A 161 -17.67 0.70 2.78
CA THR A 161 -17.83 2.04 3.36
C THR A 161 -18.64 1.96 4.64
N CYS A 162 -18.30 2.79 5.62
CA CYS A 162 -19.04 2.90 6.88
C CYS A 162 -19.14 4.36 7.33
N ALA A 163 -19.94 4.61 8.34
CA ALA A 163 -19.98 5.88 9.05
C ALA A 163 -18.84 5.96 10.10
N GLY A 164 -18.61 7.16 10.66
CA GLY A 164 -17.63 7.36 11.73
C GLY A 164 -16.22 7.65 11.23
N SER A 165 -15.27 7.77 12.16
CA SER A 165 -13.89 8.10 11.82
C SER A 165 -13.10 6.87 11.35
N PRO A 166 -12.03 7.06 10.59
CA PRO A 166 -11.13 5.97 10.20
C PRO A 166 -10.56 5.18 11.40
N GLU A 167 -10.26 5.87 12.50
CA GLU A 167 -9.76 5.23 13.73
C GLU A 167 -10.81 4.31 14.36
N ALA A 168 -12.07 4.77 14.43
CA ALA A 168 -13.19 3.98 14.93
C ALA A 168 -13.45 2.75 14.06
N ALA A 169 -13.40 2.91 12.74
CA ALA A 169 -13.55 1.81 11.79
C ALA A 169 -12.42 0.76 11.93
N ALA A 170 -11.17 1.21 12.07
CA ALA A 170 -10.04 0.30 12.33
C ALA A 170 -10.17 -0.43 13.67
N ALA A 171 -10.65 0.26 14.72
CA ALA A 171 -10.92 -0.37 16.01
C ALA A 171 -12.01 -1.44 15.91
N SER A 172 -13.11 -1.16 15.19
CA SER A 172 -14.19 -2.13 14.95
C SER A 172 -13.70 -3.37 14.18
N MET A 173 -12.83 -3.20 13.19
CA MET A 173 -12.22 -4.34 12.50
C MET A 173 -11.34 -5.19 13.42
N ARG A 174 -10.52 -4.55 14.30
CA ARG A 174 -9.72 -5.29 15.30
C ARG A 174 -10.60 -6.03 16.31
N GLU A 175 -11.65 -5.40 16.79
CA GLU A 175 -12.63 -6.05 17.68
C GLU A 175 -13.29 -7.27 17.01
N ALA A 176 -13.70 -7.14 15.74
CA ALA A 176 -14.27 -8.24 14.96
C ALA A 176 -13.29 -9.42 14.76
N LEU A 177 -11.98 -9.15 14.76
CA LEU A 177 -10.93 -10.16 14.71
C LEU A 177 -10.57 -10.71 16.12
N GLY A 178 -11.06 -10.09 17.19
CA GLY A 178 -10.74 -10.44 18.55
C GLY A 178 -9.28 -10.18 18.94
N ILE A 179 -8.68 -9.11 18.38
CA ILE A 179 -7.28 -8.74 18.62
C ILE A 179 -7.16 -7.39 19.33
N GLU A 180 -6.16 -7.28 20.21
CA GLU A 180 -5.76 -6.02 20.84
C GLU A 180 -4.72 -5.27 19.99
N GLY A 181 -4.11 -5.94 19.03
CA GLY A 181 -3.09 -5.40 18.11
C GLY A 181 -1.66 -5.55 18.64
N THR A 182 -1.43 -6.46 19.58
CA THR A 182 -0.09 -6.78 20.06
C THR A 182 0.64 -7.66 19.05
N THR A 183 1.87 -7.28 18.68
CA THR A 183 2.70 -8.08 17.75
C THR A 183 2.88 -9.50 18.28
N GLY A 184 2.66 -10.49 17.41
CA GLY A 184 2.70 -11.91 17.72
C GLY A 184 1.37 -12.49 18.24
N GLU A 185 0.37 -11.65 18.51
CA GLU A 185 -0.99 -12.09 18.81
C GLU A 185 -1.56 -12.87 17.63
N THR A 186 -2.33 -13.92 17.91
CA THR A 186 -2.92 -14.77 16.86
C THR A 186 -4.41 -14.54 16.76
N CYS A 187 -4.91 -14.55 15.52
CA CYS A 187 -6.34 -14.44 15.24
C CYS A 187 -6.74 -15.34 14.06
N THR A 188 -8.03 -15.38 13.80
CA THR A 188 -8.56 -15.96 12.57
C THR A 188 -9.27 -14.87 11.79
N ALA A 189 -8.71 -14.50 10.66
CA ALA A 189 -9.29 -13.54 9.72
C ALA A 189 -10.05 -14.33 8.65
N ARG A 190 -11.37 -14.43 8.82
CA ARG A 190 -12.25 -15.34 8.09
C ARG A 190 -11.81 -16.81 8.32
N ASP A 191 -11.24 -17.46 7.33
CA ASP A 191 -10.71 -18.83 7.38
C ASP A 191 -9.17 -18.89 7.48
N LEU A 192 -8.50 -17.74 7.44
CA LEU A 192 -7.05 -17.65 7.53
C LEU A 192 -6.61 -17.48 9.00
N VAL A 193 -5.78 -18.40 9.47
CA VAL A 193 -5.08 -18.26 10.75
C VAL A 193 -3.90 -17.30 10.57
N CYS A 194 -3.87 -16.25 11.36
CA CYS A 194 -2.94 -15.14 11.20
C CYS A 194 -2.20 -14.81 12.50
N ALA A 195 -1.02 -14.19 12.35
CA ALA A 195 -0.32 -13.49 13.41
C ALA A 195 -0.34 -11.98 13.16
N VAL A 196 -0.52 -11.17 14.19
CA VAL A 196 -0.41 -9.71 14.13
C VAL A 196 1.06 -9.35 13.98
N GLU A 197 1.40 -8.66 12.90
CA GLU A 197 2.77 -8.17 12.65
C GLU A 197 2.93 -6.70 13.06
N ARG A 198 1.89 -5.90 12.86
CA ARG A 198 1.86 -4.48 13.24
C ARG A 198 0.44 -3.98 13.46
N SER A 199 0.28 -3.02 14.36
CA SER A 199 -0.97 -2.31 14.55
C SER A 199 -0.70 -0.83 14.79
N MET A 200 -1.42 0.03 14.05
CA MET A 200 -1.45 1.49 14.16
C MET A 200 -2.91 1.94 14.18
N ASP A 201 -3.15 3.22 14.40
CA ASP A 201 -4.53 3.73 14.60
C ASP A 201 -5.46 3.40 13.43
N ARG A 202 -5.02 3.62 12.18
CA ARG A 202 -5.79 3.45 10.95
C ARG A 202 -5.37 2.27 10.08
N HIS A 203 -4.33 1.54 10.51
CA HIS A 203 -3.75 0.45 9.74
C HIS A 203 -3.28 -0.67 10.67
N PHE A 204 -3.52 -1.91 10.26
CA PHE A 204 -2.87 -3.06 10.89
C PHE A 204 -2.53 -4.13 9.86
N LEU A 205 -1.51 -4.91 10.15
CA LEU A 205 -0.92 -5.87 9.26
C LEU A 205 -0.90 -7.24 9.93
N LEU A 206 -1.49 -8.21 9.25
CA LEU A 206 -1.51 -9.61 9.66
C LEU A 206 -0.67 -10.44 8.69
N ARG A 207 0.04 -11.42 9.21
CA ARG A 207 0.67 -12.46 8.40
C ARG A 207 -0.16 -13.74 8.50
N ALA A 208 -0.77 -14.12 7.38
CA ALA A 208 -1.49 -15.38 7.24
C ALA A 208 -0.52 -16.56 7.19
N GLU A 209 -0.85 -17.64 7.91
CA GLU A 209 0.00 -18.82 8.06
C GLU A 209 -0.63 -20.08 7.46
N ARG A 210 -1.95 -20.20 7.48
CA ARG A 210 -2.71 -21.34 6.93
C ARG A 210 -4.19 -20.99 6.73
N PRO A 211 -4.92 -21.62 5.82
CA PRO A 211 -4.45 -22.63 4.83
C PRO A 211 -3.53 -22.05 3.76
N LEU A 212 -3.62 -20.73 3.49
CA LEU A 212 -2.69 -19.99 2.63
C LEU A 212 -1.76 -19.14 3.47
N THR A 213 -0.55 -18.92 2.96
CA THR A 213 0.39 -17.97 3.55
C THR A 213 0.26 -16.62 2.86
N GLY A 214 0.52 -15.52 3.58
CA GLY A 214 0.42 -14.20 2.97
C GLY A 214 0.53 -13.04 3.95
N LEU A 215 0.30 -11.85 3.41
CA LEU A 215 0.15 -10.62 4.16
C LEU A 215 -1.24 -10.06 3.94
N LEU A 216 -1.89 -9.57 4.97
CA LEU A 216 -3.18 -8.90 4.92
C LEU A 216 -3.03 -7.52 5.55
N SER A 217 -3.03 -6.48 4.73
CA SER A 217 -2.98 -5.08 5.15
C SER A 217 -4.38 -4.50 5.23
N PHE A 218 -4.79 -4.11 6.43
CA PHE A 218 -6.07 -3.47 6.69
C PHE A 218 -5.89 -1.98 6.82
N PHE A 219 -6.69 -1.21 6.10
CA PHE A 219 -6.66 0.25 6.07
C PHE A 219 -8.02 0.83 6.36
N SER A 220 -8.03 2.04 6.94
CA SER A 220 -9.20 2.90 7.01
C SER A 220 -8.79 4.33 6.69
N TYR A 221 -9.55 5.01 5.83
CA TYR A 221 -9.24 6.38 5.40
C TYR A 221 -10.52 7.16 5.08
N ASP A 222 -10.41 8.47 5.15
CA ASP A 222 -11.51 9.37 4.84
C ASP A 222 -11.90 9.30 3.36
N ALA A 223 -13.19 9.23 3.10
CA ALA A 223 -13.78 9.27 1.77
C ALA A 223 -14.89 10.33 1.68
N GLY A 224 -14.60 11.53 2.20
CA GLY A 224 -15.55 12.65 2.27
C GLY A 224 -16.55 12.49 3.42
N GLU A 225 -17.81 12.21 3.11
CA GLU A 225 -18.86 12.03 4.15
C GLU A 225 -18.89 10.63 4.78
N SER A 226 -17.97 9.75 4.38
CA SER A 226 -17.88 8.36 4.84
C SER A 226 -16.44 7.96 5.08
N THR A 227 -16.21 6.84 5.76
CA THR A 227 -14.92 6.16 5.88
C THR A 227 -14.90 4.96 4.97
N THR A 228 -13.84 4.81 4.19
CA THR A 228 -13.54 3.58 3.46
C THR A 228 -12.67 2.68 4.33
N VAL A 229 -13.07 1.42 4.43
CA VAL A 229 -12.27 0.33 5.01
C VAL A 229 -11.87 -0.63 3.92
N GLN A 230 -10.65 -1.14 4.00
CA GLN A 230 -10.06 -1.93 2.94
C GLN A 230 -9.15 -3.01 3.49
N VAL A 231 -9.12 -4.17 2.86
CA VAL A 231 -8.05 -5.14 3.00
C VAL A 231 -7.38 -5.37 1.65
N VAL A 232 -6.05 -5.27 1.65
CA VAL A 232 -5.21 -5.71 0.54
C VAL A 232 -4.44 -6.93 1.00
N GLY A 233 -4.70 -8.07 0.36
CA GLY A 233 -4.02 -9.33 0.62
C GLY A 233 -2.97 -9.63 -0.45
N TYR A 234 -1.84 -10.14 -0.01
CA TYR A 234 -0.76 -10.68 -0.86
C TYR A 234 -0.64 -12.15 -0.49
N LEU A 235 -1.28 -13.02 -1.27
CA LEU A 235 -1.41 -14.44 -0.96
C LEU A 235 -0.43 -15.27 -1.77
N PHE A 236 0.26 -16.20 -1.08
CA PHE A 236 1.28 -17.08 -1.64
C PHE A 236 0.89 -18.56 -1.41
N GLY A 237 1.64 -19.46 -2.05
CA GLY A 237 1.47 -20.90 -1.89
C GLY A 237 0.63 -21.54 -3.00
N ASP A 238 -0.07 -22.62 -2.67
CA ASP A 238 -0.80 -23.41 -3.65
C ASP A 238 -2.18 -22.80 -3.97
N ASN A 239 -2.37 -22.42 -5.22
CA ASN A 239 -3.66 -22.01 -5.79
C ASN A 239 -4.33 -20.77 -5.12
N PRO A 240 -3.60 -19.67 -4.80
CA PRO A 240 -4.19 -18.50 -4.18
C PRO A 240 -5.21 -17.79 -5.09
N ALA A 241 -5.12 -17.96 -6.41
CA ALA A 241 -6.06 -17.38 -7.36
C ALA A 241 -7.48 -17.96 -7.21
N SER A 242 -7.63 -19.26 -6.93
CA SER A 242 -8.95 -19.84 -6.65
C SER A 242 -9.54 -19.30 -5.37
N TYR A 243 -8.71 -19.18 -4.32
CA TYR A 243 -9.15 -18.57 -3.06
C TYR A 243 -9.68 -17.14 -3.28
N VAL A 244 -8.93 -16.31 -4.00
CA VAL A 244 -9.36 -14.93 -4.29
C VAL A 244 -10.66 -14.92 -5.09
N ALA A 245 -10.79 -15.76 -6.12
CA ALA A 245 -12.00 -15.82 -6.94
C ALA A 245 -13.25 -16.25 -6.14
N GLU A 246 -13.09 -17.13 -5.16
CA GLU A 246 -14.18 -17.66 -4.32
C GLU A 246 -14.50 -16.72 -3.14
N GLU A 247 -13.49 -16.09 -2.53
CA GLU A 247 -13.62 -15.42 -1.23
C GLU A 247 -13.64 -13.90 -1.29
N GLN A 248 -13.28 -13.26 -2.41
CA GLN A 248 -13.19 -11.79 -2.48
C GLN A 248 -14.48 -11.08 -2.09
N GLN A 249 -15.65 -11.55 -2.56
CA GLN A 249 -16.93 -10.95 -2.18
C GLN A 249 -17.21 -11.11 -0.69
N ALA A 250 -16.90 -12.27 -0.15
CA ALA A 250 -17.11 -12.55 1.26
C ALA A 250 -16.17 -11.73 2.17
N TRP A 251 -15.01 -11.30 1.68
CA TRP A 251 -14.18 -10.30 2.35
C TRP A 251 -14.82 -8.91 2.37
N CYS A 252 -15.46 -8.48 1.26
CA CYS A 252 -16.23 -7.22 1.24
C CYS A 252 -17.40 -7.27 2.25
N ASP A 253 -18.14 -8.38 2.27
CA ASP A 253 -19.27 -8.57 3.18
C ASP A 253 -18.80 -8.58 4.65
N TRP A 254 -17.64 -9.20 4.93
CA TRP A 254 -17.05 -9.20 6.26
C TRP A 254 -16.65 -7.79 6.71
N LEU A 255 -15.99 -6.99 5.85
CA LEU A 255 -15.63 -5.60 6.15
C LEU A 255 -16.86 -4.76 6.48
N ALA A 256 -17.92 -4.89 5.67
CA ALA A 256 -19.17 -4.19 5.89
C ALA A 256 -19.82 -4.59 7.22
N ALA A 257 -19.82 -5.88 7.57
CA ALA A 257 -20.37 -6.38 8.83
C ALA A 257 -19.54 -5.95 10.03
N ALA A 258 -18.20 -6.02 9.94
CA ALA A 258 -17.27 -5.63 11.01
C ALA A 258 -17.39 -4.15 11.38
N THR A 259 -17.79 -3.30 10.44
CA THR A 259 -17.89 -1.85 10.61
C THR A 259 -19.32 -1.31 10.64
N ALA A 260 -20.35 -2.17 10.61
CA ALA A 260 -21.76 -1.77 10.60
C ALA A 260 -22.20 -0.98 11.84
N GLY A 261 -21.52 -1.17 12.97
CA GLY A 261 -21.77 -0.48 14.24
C GLY A 261 -21.02 0.84 14.42
N THR A 262 -20.15 1.20 13.47
CA THR A 262 -19.40 2.45 13.56
C THR A 262 -20.35 3.63 13.34
N THR A 263 -20.51 4.47 14.36
CA THR A 263 -21.38 5.66 14.28
C THR A 263 -20.52 6.89 13.97
N ALA A 264 -21.12 7.87 13.28
CA ALA A 264 -20.49 9.18 13.18
C ALA A 264 -20.25 9.72 14.59
N ASP A 265 -19.02 10.04 14.96
CA ASP A 265 -18.74 10.71 16.21
C ASP A 265 -19.63 11.96 16.28
N ALA A 266 -20.46 12.03 17.31
CA ALA A 266 -21.16 13.27 17.62
C ALA A 266 -20.06 14.30 17.86
N ALA A 267 -19.96 15.28 16.95
CA ALA A 267 -18.96 16.34 16.99
C ALA A 267 -18.78 16.79 18.44
N ALA A 268 -17.53 16.63 18.93
CA ALA A 268 -17.16 17.17 20.22
C ALA A 268 -17.38 18.68 20.15
N THR A 269 -18.46 19.12 20.83
CA THR A 269 -18.80 20.54 21.06
C THR A 269 -17.73 21.24 21.86
#